data_7762f2df24822aebf3a7b8fe861103ec
#
_entry.id   7762f2df24822aebf3a7b8fe861103ec
#
_cell.length_a   1.000
_cell.length_b   1.000
_cell.length_c   1.000
_cell.angle_alpha   90.00
_cell.angle_beta   90.00
_cell.angle_gamma   90.00
#
_symmetry.space_group_name_H-M   'P 1'
#
loop_
_entity.id
_entity.type
_entity.pdbx_description
1 polymer ?
#
loop_
_entity_poly.entity_id
_entity_poly.type
_entity_poly.pdbx_seq_one_letter_code
_entity_poly.pdbx_strand_id
1 'polypeptide(L)'
;MGATYTRQSSSAIVDGAVIEASDLNAEFDQILAAFAVTSGHTHDGTAAEGGPITKLLGTALTIGDGTAGTDIAVTFDGETADGVLTWMEDEDYFKFSDDILMNSTERLNFGDTGTYIFQSTDGQLDIVADTEVQIAATTIDINGAVDISGALTLAGTTLAETISDTVGAMVTSNTESGITVAYDDADNTLDFTVGTLNQNTTGNAATATALETARTIGGTSFD
;
A
#
# COMPACT_ATOMS: atom_id res chain seq x y z
N MET A 1 -3.19 36.64 -26.00
CA MET A 1 -2.13 37.01 -26.97
C MET A 1 -1.28 38.08 -26.31
N GLY A 2 -0.02 37.80 -26.08
CA GLY A 2 0.93 38.76 -25.55
C GLY A 2 1.32 39.82 -26.56
N ALA A 3 2.04 40.84 -26.13
CA ALA A 3 2.54 41.91 -27.03
C ALA A 3 3.69 41.37 -27.85
N THR A 4 3.47 41.28 -29.17
CA THR A 4 4.55 40.97 -30.13
C THR A 4 5.43 42.19 -30.39
N TYR A 5 6.72 42.00 -30.43
CA TYR A 5 7.61 43.07 -30.90
C TYR A 5 7.43 43.27 -32.40
N THR A 6 6.89 44.42 -32.76
CA THR A 6 6.81 44.86 -34.15
C THR A 6 7.66 46.11 -34.33
N ARG A 7 8.60 46.06 -35.22
CA ARG A 7 9.46 47.19 -35.51
C ARG A 7 8.64 48.40 -35.98
N GLN A 8 8.65 49.50 -35.22
CA GLN A 8 7.81 50.65 -35.46
C GLN A 8 8.38 51.64 -36.46
N SER A 9 9.69 51.81 -36.45
CA SER A 9 10.40 52.84 -37.17
C SER A 9 11.27 52.31 -38.32
N SER A 10 10.88 51.19 -38.92
CA SER A 10 11.68 50.51 -39.95
C SER A 10 11.93 51.33 -41.22
N SER A 11 11.07 52.31 -41.48
CA SER A 11 11.22 53.22 -42.63
C SER A 11 12.03 54.50 -42.30
N ALA A 12 12.09 54.88 -41.02
CA ALA A 12 12.80 56.06 -40.56
C ALA A 12 14.26 55.76 -40.14
N ILE A 13 14.49 54.59 -39.51
CA ILE A 13 15.84 54.15 -39.10
C ILE A 13 16.48 53.38 -40.26
N VAL A 14 16.97 54.16 -41.25
CA VAL A 14 17.66 53.66 -42.44
C VAL A 14 18.95 54.44 -42.68
N ASP A 15 19.86 53.82 -43.42
CA ASP A 15 21.14 54.43 -43.71
C ASP A 15 20.98 55.77 -44.46
N GLY A 16 21.69 56.82 -43.96
CA GLY A 16 21.62 58.16 -44.50
C GLY A 16 20.42 59.02 -44.07
N ALA A 17 19.47 58.50 -43.28
CA ALA A 17 18.33 59.28 -42.72
C ALA A 17 18.73 60.00 -41.43
N VAL A 18 18.06 61.10 -41.14
CA VAL A 18 18.08 61.69 -39.77
C VAL A 18 17.12 60.90 -38.90
N ILE A 19 17.62 60.36 -37.83
CA ILE A 19 16.82 59.60 -36.86
C ILE A 19 16.31 60.56 -35.80
N GLU A 20 15.00 60.70 -35.70
CA GLU A 20 14.34 61.47 -34.67
C GLU A 20 14.23 60.72 -33.36
N ALA A 21 14.19 61.45 -32.23
CA ALA A 21 14.04 60.82 -30.92
C ALA A 21 12.72 59.98 -30.79
N SER A 22 11.68 60.37 -31.50
CA SER A 22 10.43 59.61 -31.61
C SER A 22 10.57 58.24 -32.22
N ASP A 23 11.49 58.10 -33.20
CA ASP A 23 11.74 56.82 -33.87
C ASP A 23 12.37 55.80 -32.92
N LEU A 24 13.36 56.23 -32.13
CA LEU A 24 13.99 55.38 -31.11
C LEU A 24 13.06 55.10 -29.94
N ASN A 25 12.29 56.08 -29.48
CA ASN A 25 11.34 55.90 -28.36
C ASN A 25 10.26 54.88 -28.75
N ALA A 26 9.73 54.96 -29.99
CA ALA A 26 8.74 54.00 -30.47
C ALA A 26 9.26 52.54 -30.45
N GLU A 27 10.52 52.30 -30.80
CA GLU A 27 11.16 50.98 -30.72
C GLU A 27 11.33 50.52 -29.25
N PHE A 28 11.77 51.40 -28.35
CA PHE A 28 11.95 51.09 -26.95
C PHE A 28 10.62 50.86 -26.22
N ASP A 29 9.58 51.60 -26.57
CA ASP A 29 8.23 51.39 -26.05
C ASP A 29 7.67 50.01 -26.43
N GLN A 30 7.94 49.55 -27.66
CA GLN A 30 7.59 48.20 -28.10
C GLN A 30 8.37 47.09 -27.35
N ILE A 31 9.65 47.32 -27.11
CA ILE A 31 10.45 46.39 -26.29
C ILE A 31 9.91 46.36 -24.87
N LEU A 32 9.64 47.51 -24.26
CA LEU A 32 9.05 47.60 -22.93
C LEU A 32 7.71 46.87 -22.85
N ALA A 33 6.83 47.07 -23.84
CA ALA A 33 5.54 46.39 -23.93
C ALA A 33 5.70 44.85 -24.06
N ALA A 34 6.70 44.37 -24.81
CA ALA A 34 6.99 42.95 -24.97
C ALA A 34 7.43 42.26 -23.65
N PHE A 35 7.95 43.02 -22.71
CA PHE A 35 8.37 42.52 -21.39
C PHE A 35 7.37 42.90 -20.25
N ALA A 36 6.22 43.47 -20.57
CA ALA A 36 5.24 43.84 -19.56
C ALA A 36 4.61 42.60 -18.91
N VAL A 37 4.42 42.64 -17.57
CA VAL A 37 3.96 41.51 -16.77
C VAL A 37 2.54 41.01 -17.13
N THR A 38 1.68 41.90 -17.67
CA THR A 38 0.29 41.57 -17.97
C THR A 38 -0.01 41.41 -19.47
N SER A 39 0.86 41.93 -20.34
CA SER A 39 0.67 41.98 -21.80
C SER A 39 1.92 41.68 -22.59
N GLY A 40 2.98 41.20 -21.92
CA GLY A 40 4.24 40.82 -22.56
C GLY A 40 4.12 39.58 -23.44
N HIS A 41 5.21 39.25 -24.13
CA HIS A 41 5.25 38.03 -24.95
C HIS A 41 5.14 36.77 -24.08
N THR A 42 4.58 35.71 -24.66
CA THR A 42 4.50 34.38 -24.10
C THR A 42 5.49 33.45 -24.83
N HIS A 43 5.77 32.29 -24.28
CA HIS A 43 6.58 31.26 -24.92
C HIS A 43 5.69 30.11 -25.40
N ASP A 44 4.63 30.43 -26.14
CA ASP A 44 3.60 29.49 -26.62
C ASP A 44 3.92 28.87 -27.99
N GLY A 45 5.06 29.23 -28.59
CA GLY A 45 5.50 28.71 -29.89
C GLY A 45 4.91 29.41 -31.11
N THR A 46 4.05 30.43 -30.91
CA THR A 46 3.54 31.23 -32.03
C THR A 46 4.62 32.23 -32.52
N ALA A 47 4.46 32.70 -33.77
CA ALA A 47 5.40 33.62 -34.34
C ALA A 47 5.45 34.94 -33.54
N ALA A 48 6.64 35.41 -33.19
CA ALA A 48 6.95 36.61 -32.43
C ALA A 48 6.55 36.57 -30.92
N GLU A 49 6.05 35.45 -30.40
CA GLU A 49 5.80 35.26 -28.96
C GLU A 49 6.92 34.48 -28.26
N GLY A 50 8.04 34.28 -28.93
CA GLY A 50 9.15 33.47 -28.44
C GLY A 50 9.00 31.98 -28.76
N GLY A 51 10.11 31.31 -28.99
CA GLY A 51 10.11 29.84 -29.18
C GLY A 51 9.85 29.09 -27.89
N PRO A 52 9.52 27.77 -27.95
CA PRO A 52 9.31 26.96 -26.77
C PRO A 52 10.54 26.96 -25.85
N ILE A 53 10.33 26.98 -24.56
CA ILE A 53 11.43 26.84 -23.58
C ILE A 53 11.83 25.37 -23.55
N THR A 54 12.96 25.05 -24.20
CA THR A 54 13.46 23.67 -24.28
C THR A 54 14.36 23.28 -23.10
N LYS A 55 14.83 24.27 -22.31
CA LYS A 55 15.72 24.04 -21.17
C LYS A 55 15.63 25.16 -20.15
N LEU A 56 15.35 24.81 -18.92
CA LEU A 56 15.49 25.67 -17.75
C LEU A 56 16.83 25.37 -17.05
N LEU A 57 17.72 26.37 -16.99
CA LEU A 57 19.04 26.25 -16.39
C LEU A 57 19.02 26.87 -14.99
N GLY A 58 19.20 26.05 -13.97
CA GLY A 58 19.27 26.49 -12.59
C GLY A 58 19.28 25.30 -11.65
N THR A 59 19.53 25.55 -10.37
CA THR A 59 19.50 24.55 -9.31
C THR A 59 18.12 24.45 -8.63
N ALA A 60 17.21 25.37 -8.94
CA ALA A 60 15.86 25.41 -8.42
C ALA A 60 14.90 26.02 -9.44
N LEU A 61 13.65 25.58 -9.41
CA LEU A 61 12.50 26.14 -10.10
C LEU A 61 11.41 26.38 -9.06
N THR A 62 10.97 27.65 -8.94
CA THR A 62 9.82 28.00 -8.10
C THR A 62 8.59 28.16 -8.99
N ILE A 63 7.52 27.48 -8.67
CA ILE A 63 6.23 27.55 -9.36
C ILE A 63 5.21 28.08 -8.35
N GLY A 64 4.44 29.08 -8.75
CA GLY A 64 3.47 29.75 -7.86
C GLY A 64 3.98 31.10 -7.33
N ASP A 65 3.08 31.91 -6.84
CA ASP A 65 3.32 33.26 -6.33
C ASP A 65 3.19 33.38 -4.80
N GLY A 66 2.91 32.27 -4.12
CA GLY A 66 2.72 32.23 -2.67
C GLY A 66 1.35 32.76 -2.20
N THR A 67 0.37 32.87 -3.08
CA THR A 67 -1.00 33.27 -2.71
C THR A 67 -1.66 32.15 -1.89
N ALA A 68 -2.04 32.45 -0.65
CA ALA A 68 -2.69 31.50 0.25
C ALA A 68 -4.03 31.00 -0.31
N GLY A 69 -4.31 29.72 -0.10
CA GLY A 69 -5.52 29.03 -0.54
C GLY A 69 -5.64 28.87 -2.06
N THR A 70 -4.51 29.00 -2.78
CA THR A 70 -4.49 28.83 -4.25
C THR A 70 -3.65 27.61 -4.61
N ASP A 71 -4.32 26.60 -5.16
CA ASP A 71 -3.67 25.40 -5.68
C ASP A 71 -2.78 25.72 -6.88
N ILE A 72 -1.64 25.05 -6.95
CA ILE A 72 -0.67 25.21 -8.03
C ILE A 72 -0.68 23.98 -8.91
N ALA A 73 -1.11 24.13 -10.16
CA ALA A 73 -1.19 23.05 -11.14
C ALA A 73 -0.05 23.14 -12.16
N VAL A 74 0.59 22.01 -12.42
CA VAL A 74 1.50 21.80 -13.56
C VAL A 74 0.79 20.86 -14.53
N THR A 75 0.41 21.37 -15.69
CA THR A 75 -0.25 20.60 -16.73
C THR A 75 0.76 20.10 -17.76
N PHE A 76 0.70 18.84 -18.07
CA PHE A 76 1.37 18.18 -19.18
C PHE A 76 0.35 18.06 -20.31
N ASP A 77 0.38 19.03 -21.21
CA ASP A 77 -0.57 19.19 -22.33
C ASP A 77 -0.32 18.09 -23.39
N GLY A 78 -1.24 17.15 -23.50
CA GLY A 78 -1.23 16.03 -24.43
C GLY A 78 -2.20 16.23 -25.59
N GLU A 79 -2.04 15.46 -26.67
CA GLU A 79 -2.94 15.57 -27.84
C GLU A 79 -4.40 15.17 -27.52
N THR A 80 -4.58 14.16 -26.66
CA THR A 80 -5.91 13.57 -26.39
C THR A 80 -6.39 13.80 -24.97
N ALA A 81 -5.46 13.78 -24.02
CA ALA A 81 -5.71 13.99 -22.59
C ALA A 81 -4.50 14.62 -21.94
N ASP A 82 -4.74 15.46 -20.95
CA ASP A 82 -3.71 16.15 -20.18
C ASP A 82 -3.46 15.44 -18.86
N GLY A 83 -2.20 15.35 -18.46
CA GLY A 83 -1.82 14.96 -17.10
C GLY A 83 -1.61 16.20 -16.23
N VAL A 84 -2.10 16.17 -14.99
CA VAL A 84 -1.95 17.31 -14.07
C VAL A 84 -1.35 16.86 -12.74
N LEU A 85 -0.27 17.53 -12.34
CA LEU A 85 0.28 17.48 -10.99
C LEU A 85 -0.12 18.75 -10.25
N THR A 86 -0.93 18.64 -9.22
CA THR A 86 -1.40 19.78 -8.43
C THR A 86 -0.82 19.73 -7.03
N TRP A 87 -0.21 20.85 -6.59
CA TRP A 87 0.01 21.09 -5.17
C TRP A 87 -1.28 21.66 -4.58
N MET A 88 -1.89 20.90 -3.67
CA MET A 88 -3.10 21.29 -2.94
C MET A 88 -2.64 22.12 -1.74
N GLU A 89 -2.79 23.47 -1.81
CA GLU A 89 -2.16 24.37 -0.85
C GLU A 89 -2.79 24.27 0.53
N ASP A 90 -4.10 24.20 0.61
CA ASP A 90 -4.83 24.13 1.89
C ASP A 90 -4.74 22.74 2.55
N GLU A 91 -4.62 21.66 1.76
CA GLU A 91 -4.55 20.28 2.21
C GLU A 91 -3.13 19.75 2.42
N ASP A 92 -2.12 20.48 1.96
CA ASP A 92 -0.69 20.17 2.12
C ASP A 92 -0.25 18.83 1.52
N TYR A 93 -0.72 18.51 0.27
CA TYR A 93 -0.30 17.32 -0.46
C TYR A 93 -0.26 17.52 -1.99
N PHE A 94 0.44 16.60 -2.69
CA PHE A 94 0.41 16.50 -4.14
C PHE A 94 -0.72 15.59 -4.62
N LYS A 95 -1.51 16.06 -5.59
CA LYS A 95 -2.55 15.32 -6.29
C LYS A 95 -2.13 15.07 -7.73
N PHE A 96 -2.27 13.83 -8.18
CA PHE A 96 -2.07 13.41 -9.57
C PHE A 96 -3.44 13.18 -10.22
N SER A 97 -3.65 13.66 -11.44
CA SER A 97 -4.89 13.41 -12.19
C SER A 97 -4.95 12.01 -12.76
N ASP A 98 -3.79 11.40 -12.99
CA ASP A 98 -3.65 10.11 -13.65
C ASP A 98 -2.80 9.15 -12.83
N ASP A 99 -2.67 7.91 -13.31
CA ASP A 99 -1.89 6.86 -12.68
C ASP A 99 -0.40 7.23 -12.58
N ILE A 100 0.25 6.75 -11.52
CA ILE A 100 1.71 6.84 -11.36
C ILE A 100 2.32 5.49 -11.73
N LEU A 101 3.05 5.42 -12.83
CA LEU A 101 3.81 4.24 -13.22
C LEU A 101 5.25 4.33 -12.70
N MET A 102 5.58 3.45 -11.74
CA MET A 102 6.97 3.22 -11.37
C MET A 102 7.59 2.26 -12.38
N ASN A 103 8.65 2.69 -13.06
CA ASN A 103 9.24 1.93 -14.15
C ASN A 103 10.11 0.77 -13.64
N SER A 104 9.85 -0.44 -14.14
CA SER A 104 10.65 -1.63 -13.84
C SER A 104 10.77 -1.87 -12.31
N THR A 105 11.99 -2.06 -11.81
CA THR A 105 12.31 -2.32 -10.41
C THR A 105 12.50 -1.06 -9.56
N GLU A 106 12.10 0.12 -10.07
CA GLU A 106 12.18 1.37 -9.33
C GLU A 106 11.23 1.33 -8.11
N ARG A 107 11.59 2.07 -7.08
CA ARG A 107 10.96 2.00 -5.76
C ARG A 107 10.23 3.27 -5.41
N LEU A 108 9.08 3.13 -4.75
CA LEU A 108 8.48 4.20 -3.99
C LEU A 108 8.94 4.06 -2.53
N ASN A 109 9.88 4.90 -2.11
CA ASN A 109 10.46 4.86 -0.77
C ASN A 109 9.67 5.74 0.21
N PHE A 110 9.60 5.32 1.47
CA PHE A 110 8.91 6.01 2.56
C PHE A 110 9.88 6.30 3.71
N GLY A 111 10.31 7.54 3.83
CA GLY A 111 11.20 8.02 4.90
C GLY A 111 12.68 7.71 4.69
N ASP A 112 13.02 6.49 4.30
CA ASP A 112 14.37 6.03 4.03
C ASP A 112 14.42 5.03 2.84
N THR A 113 15.54 4.37 2.63
CA THR A 113 15.72 3.40 1.54
C THR A 113 15.39 1.95 1.92
N GLY A 114 15.08 1.68 3.17
CA GLY A 114 14.74 0.35 3.69
C GLY A 114 13.24 0.05 3.64
N THR A 115 12.39 1.09 3.61
CA THR A 115 10.94 0.96 3.56
C THR A 115 10.41 1.43 2.21
N TYR A 116 9.84 0.52 1.39
CA TYR A 116 9.43 0.82 0.02
C TYR A 116 8.42 -0.17 -0.55
N ILE A 117 7.76 0.24 -1.63
CA ILE A 117 6.92 -0.60 -2.48
C ILE A 117 7.54 -0.63 -3.87
N PHE A 118 7.60 -1.81 -4.50
CA PHE A 118 8.16 -1.96 -5.85
C PHE A 118 7.68 -3.26 -6.52
N GLN A 119 8.08 -3.44 -7.77
CA GLN A 119 7.90 -4.70 -8.50
C GLN A 119 9.28 -5.36 -8.70
N SER A 120 9.58 -6.44 -8.00
CA SER A 120 10.86 -7.15 -8.15
C SER A 120 10.91 -8.02 -9.41
N THR A 121 9.77 -8.55 -9.78
CA THR A 121 9.57 -9.41 -10.97
C THR A 121 8.20 -9.12 -11.56
N ASP A 122 8.05 -9.27 -12.88
CA ASP A 122 6.77 -9.05 -13.55
C ASP A 122 5.62 -9.84 -12.89
N GLY A 123 4.53 -9.13 -12.56
CA GLY A 123 3.37 -9.68 -11.86
C GLY A 123 3.50 -9.81 -10.33
N GLN A 124 4.60 -9.40 -9.73
CA GLN A 124 4.82 -9.44 -8.27
C GLN A 124 4.90 -8.04 -7.68
N LEU A 125 4.05 -7.73 -6.70
CA LEU A 125 4.15 -6.52 -5.89
C LEU A 125 4.79 -6.85 -4.55
N ASP A 126 5.91 -6.22 -4.25
CA ASP A 126 6.63 -6.36 -2.98
C ASP A 126 6.43 -5.13 -2.10
N ILE A 127 6.10 -5.38 -0.84
CA ILE A 127 6.02 -4.37 0.22
C ILE A 127 7.10 -4.73 1.24
N VAL A 128 8.07 -3.86 1.39
CA VAL A 128 9.25 -4.08 2.25
C VAL A 128 9.30 -3.02 3.33
N ALA A 129 9.52 -3.44 4.55
CA ALA A 129 9.74 -2.58 5.70
C ALA A 129 10.87 -3.14 6.56
N ASP A 130 11.67 -2.26 7.19
CA ASP A 130 12.80 -2.65 8.04
C ASP A 130 12.36 -3.45 9.28
N THR A 131 11.19 -3.17 9.80
CA THR A 131 10.72 -3.75 11.07
C THR A 131 9.36 -4.41 10.94
N GLU A 132 8.35 -3.71 10.42
CA GLU A 132 6.97 -4.18 10.44
C GLU A 132 6.17 -3.56 9.30
N VAL A 133 5.30 -4.37 8.67
CA VAL A 133 4.20 -3.90 7.82
C VAL A 133 2.91 -3.99 8.62
N GLN A 134 2.36 -2.86 9.03
CA GLN A 134 1.10 -2.79 9.76
C GLN A 134 -0.06 -2.53 8.80
N ILE A 135 -1.06 -3.41 8.82
CA ILE A 135 -2.30 -3.24 8.06
C ILE A 135 -3.46 -3.08 9.06
N ALA A 136 -3.97 -1.86 9.20
CA ALA A 136 -5.08 -1.55 10.08
C ALA A 136 -6.34 -1.28 9.24
N ALA A 137 -7.30 -2.18 9.27
CA ALA A 137 -8.56 -2.07 8.55
C ALA A 137 -9.67 -2.77 9.33
N THR A 138 -10.92 -2.39 9.08
CA THR A 138 -12.10 -3.09 9.64
C THR A 138 -12.18 -4.53 9.13
N THR A 139 -11.77 -4.75 7.88
CA THR A 139 -11.69 -6.07 7.25
C THR A 139 -10.47 -6.11 6.33
N ILE A 140 -9.72 -7.20 6.37
CA ILE A 140 -8.67 -7.51 5.41
C ILE A 140 -9.15 -8.71 4.60
N ASP A 141 -9.45 -8.51 3.33
CA ASP A 141 -9.91 -9.55 2.41
C ASP A 141 -8.75 -10.00 1.53
N ILE A 142 -8.43 -11.30 1.58
CA ILE A 142 -7.35 -11.92 0.82
C ILE A 142 -7.96 -13.01 -0.06
N ASN A 143 -8.11 -12.73 -1.35
CA ASN A 143 -8.76 -13.61 -2.33
C ASN A 143 -7.81 -14.63 -2.98
N GLY A 144 -6.78 -15.04 -2.28
CA GLY A 144 -5.79 -16.02 -2.75
C GLY A 144 -5.31 -16.93 -1.64
N ALA A 145 -4.40 -17.84 -1.98
CA ALA A 145 -3.71 -18.62 -0.97
C ALA A 145 -2.77 -17.72 -0.14
N VAL A 146 -2.71 -17.97 1.16
CA VAL A 146 -1.79 -17.26 2.08
C VAL A 146 -0.69 -18.23 2.48
N ASP A 147 0.56 -17.87 2.19
CA ASP A 147 1.76 -18.56 2.66
C ASP A 147 2.41 -17.74 3.78
N ILE A 148 2.54 -18.33 4.96
CA ILE A 148 3.14 -17.70 6.13
C ILE A 148 4.36 -18.52 6.53
N SER A 149 5.55 -18.01 6.20
CA SER A 149 6.83 -18.67 6.52
C SER A 149 7.20 -18.60 8.00
N GLY A 150 6.56 -17.73 8.76
CA GLY A 150 6.75 -17.55 10.21
C GLY A 150 5.62 -18.14 11.03
N ALA A 151 5.62 -17.92 12.35
CA ALA A 151 4.52 -18.29 13.22
C ALA A 151 3.31 -17.35 13.00
N LEU A 152 2.13 -17.93 12.76
CA LEU A 152 0.88 -17.17 12.82
C LEU A 152 0.41 -17.09 14.27
N THR A 153 0.17 -15.87 14.76
CA THR A 153 -0.42 -15.63 16.08
C THR A 153 -1.80 -15.00 15.97
N LEU A 154 -2.71 -15.40 16.83
CA LEU A 154 -4.04 -14.85 16.97
C LEU A 154 -4.15 -14.19 18.35
N ALA A 155 -4.28 -12.87 18.39
CA ALA A 155 -4.34 -12.11 19.66
C ALA A 155 -3.18 -12.43 20.64
N GLY A 156 -1.97 -12.66 20.11
CA GLY A 156 -0.78 -12.97 20.90
C GLY A 156 -0.53 -14.46 21.18
N THR A 157 -1.47 -15.35 20.86
CA THR A 157 -1.32 -16.81 20.99
C THR A 157 -1.01 -17.42 19.64
N THR A 158 -0.10 -18.41 19.57
CA THR A 158 0.20 -19.12 18.32
C THR A 158 -1.02 -19.86 17.78
N LEU A 159 -1.16 -20.00 16.48
CA LEU A 159 -2.25 -20.79 15.90
C LEU A 159 -2.26 -22.23 16.40
N ALA A 160 -1.08 -22.82 16.61
CA ALA A 160 -0.95 -24.18 17.16
C ALA A 160 -1.60 -24.28 18.54
N GLU A 161 -1.29 -23.36 19.45
CA GLU A 161 -1.87 -23.26 20.78
C GLU A 161 -3.39 -23.00 20.72
N THR A 162 -3.81 -22.07 19.89
CA THR A 162 -5.25 -21.78 19.69
C THR A 162 -6.04 -23.02 19.24
N ILE A 163 -5.45 -23.85 18.38
CA ILE A 163 -6.05 -25.11 17.94
C ILE A 163 -6.12 -26.10 19.09
N SER A 164 -5.03 -26.26 19.85
CA SER A 164 -4.94 -27.18 21.00
C SER A 164 -5.98 -26.81 22.08
N ASP A 165 -6.07 -25.54 22.46
CA ASP A 165 -7.06 -25.01 23.39
C ASP A 165 -8.49 -25.24 22.90
N THR A 166 -8.74 -25.04 21.61
CA THR A 166 -10.08 -25.24 21.02
C THR A 166 -10.47 -26.71 21.10
N VAL A 167 -9.57 -27.62 20.77
CA VAL A 167 -9.82 -29.09 20.89
C VAL A 167 -9.98 -29.49 22.35
N GLY A 168 -9.15 -28.95 23.25
CA GLY A 168 -9.27 -29.18 24.70
C GLY A 168 -10.62 -28.74 25.25
N ALA A 169 -11.11 -27.55 24.81
CA ALA A 169 -12.44 -27.07 25.24
C ALA A 169 -13.58 -27.98 24.77
N MET A 170 -13.43 -28.70 23.66
CA MET A 170 -14.46 -29.64 23.15
C MET A 170 -14.65 -30.86 24.04
N VAL A 171 -13.66 -31.25 24.84
CA VAL A 171 -13.72 -32.40 25.75
C VAL A 171 -13.92 -32.00 27.20
N THR A 172 -13.96 -30.71 27.49
CA THR A 172 -14.17 -30.20 28.85
C THR A 172 -15.67 -30.18 29.20
N SER A 173 -16.03 -30.67 30.40
CA SER A 173 -17.39 -30.69 30.91
C SER A 173 -18.37 -31.57 30.09
N ASN A 174 -17.89 -32.52 29.35
CA ASN A 174 -18.72 -33.53 28.70
C ASN A 174 -19.15 -34.62 29.70
N THR A 175 -20.11 -35.44 29.28
CA THR A 175 -20.58 -36.59 30.07
C THR A 175 -20.27 -37.87 29.27
N GLU A 176 -19.16 -38.50 29.57
CA GLU A 176 -18.75 -39.77 28.99
C GLU A 176 -19.21 -40.92 29.87
N SER A 177 -19.43 -42.08 29.29
CA SER A 177 -19.78 -43.29 30.01
C SER A 177 -18.70 -44.36 29.86
N GLY A 178 -18.03 -44.66 30.97
CA GLY A 178 -16.98 -45.68 31.02
C GLY A 178 -15.60 -45.24 30.57
N ILE A 179 -15.48 -43.98 30.13
CA ILE A 179 -14.20 -43.35 29.78
C ILE A 179 -14.22 -41.90 30.25
N THR A 180 -13.10 -41.40 30.70
CA THR A 180 -12.90 -39.95 30.94
C THR A 180 -11.91 -39.42 29.94
N VAL A 181 -12.22 -38.28 29.32
CA VAL A 181 -11.32 -37.58 28.42
C VAL A 181 -10.96 -36.24 29.07
N ALA A 182 -9.67 -35.97 29.22
CA ALA A 182 -9.15 -34.71 29.73
C ALA A 182 -8.14 -34.14 28.78
N TYR A 183 -8.11 -32.82 28.66
CA TYR A 183 -7.05 -32.09 27.97
C TYR A 183 -6.02 -31.61 28.99
N ASP A 184 -4.76 -31.93 28.79
CA ASP A 184 -3.63 -31.39 29.55
C ASP A 184 -2.98 -30.27 28.76
N ASP A 185 -3.19 -29.03 29.19
CA ASP A 185 -2.69 -27.80 28.58
C ASP A 185 -1.15 -27.68 28.70
N ALA A 186 -0.54 -28.36 29.67
CA ALA A 186 0.91 -28.25 29.90
C ALA A 186 1.74 -28.96 28.83
N ASP A 187 1.22 -30.03 28.25
CA ASP A 187 1.89 -30.82 27.21
C ASP A 187 1.07 -30.95 25.90
N ASN A 188 -0.10 -30.31 25.85
CA ASN A 188 -0.99 -30.29 24.69
C ASN A 188 -1.49 -31.69 24.28
N THR A 189 -1.81 -32.54 25.27
CA THR A 189 -2.30 -33.90 25.04
C THR A 189 -3.75 -34.09 25.46
N LEU A 190 -4.40 -35.10 24.86
CA LEU A 190 -5.68 -35.63 25.31
C LEU A 190 -5.43 -36.94 26.07
N ASP A 191 -5.77 -36.94 27.37
CA ASP A 191 -5.66 -38.09 28.22
C ASP A 191 -6.97 -38.87 28.24
N PHE A 192 -6.88 -40.18 27.99
CA PHE A 192 -8.03 -41.11 28.00
C PHE A 192 -7.90 -42.06 29.17
N THR A 193 -8.75 -41.93 30.13
CA THR A 193 -8.79 -42.87 31.27
C THR A 193 -10.04 -43.75 31.17
N VAL A 194 -9.82 -45.06 31.04
CA VAL A 194 -10.91 -46.04 31.03
C VAL A 194 -11.28 -46.37 32.45
N GLY A 195 -12.52 -46.11 32.82
CA GLY A 195 -13.07 -46.48 34.12
C GLY A 195 -13.43 -47.98 34.23
N THR A 196 -14.05 -48.36 35.31
CA THR A 196 -14.58 -49.72 35.46
C THR A 196 -15.71 -49.97 34.48
N LEU A 197 -15.47 -50.85 33.51
CA LEU A 197 -16.47 -51.23 32.49
C LEU A 197 -17.29 -52.40 32.98
N ASN A 198 -18.53 -52.14 33.36
CA ASN A 198 -19.52 -53.19 33.65
C ASN A 198 -20.23 -53.61 32.36
N GLN A 199 -19.45 -54.16 31.42
CA GLN A 199 -19.98 -54.61 30.11
C GLN A 199 -19.82 -56.11 29.97
N ASN A 200 -20.82 -56.75 29.37
CA ASN A 200 -20.65 -58.14 28.91
C ASN A 200 -19.62 -58.19 27.81
N THR A 201 -18.49 -58.80 28.08
CA THR A 201 -17.42 -58.99 27.07
C THR A 201 -17.84 -60.18 26.17
N THR A 202 -17.89 -59.97 24.88
CA THR A 202 -18.09 -61.04 23.88
C THR A 202 -16.83 -61.84 23.59
N GLY A 203 -15.67 -61.46 24.19
CA GLY A 203 -14.39 -62.14 24.05
C GLY A 203 -13.94 -62.80 25.35
N ASN A 204 -12.88 -63.60 25.28
CA ASN A 204 -12.25 -64.22 26.46
C ASN A 204 -11.48 -63.20 27.28
N ALA A 205 -11.74 -63.08 28.55
CA ALA A 205 -10.85 -62.38 29.47
C ALA A 205 -9.52 -63.15 29.57
N ALA A 206 -8.35 -62.44 29.40
CA ALA A 206 -7.06 -63.07 29.54
C ALA A 206 -6.82 -63.62 30.97
N THR A 207 -7.43 -62.95 31.97
CA THR A 207 -7.43 -63.39 33.36
C THR A 207 -8.76 -63.06 33.99
N ALA A 208 -9.41 -64.04 34.62
CA ALA A 208 -10.54 -63.81 35.54
C ALA A 208 -10.05 -64.26 36.92
N THR A 209 -10.10 -63.32 37.91
CA THR A 209 -9.59 -63.60 39.25
C THR A 209 -10.56 -64.46 40.06
N ALA A 210 -11.86 -64.25 39.86
CA ALA A 210 -12.93 -65.03 40.49
C ALA A 210 -14.25 -64.88 39.69
N LEU A 211 -15.19 -65.77 39.84
CA LEU A 211 -16.54 -65.60 39.39
C LEU A 211 -17.28 -64.68 40.39
N GLU A 212 -18.05 -63.70 39.90
CA GLU A 212 -18.89 -62.80 40.73
C GLU A 212 -19.81 -63.58 41.65
N THR A 213 -20.27 -64.69 41.17
CA THR A 213 -21.06 -65.61 41.96
C THR A 213 -20.51 -67.06 41.86
N ALA A 214 -20.08 -67.61 42.96
CA ALA A 214 -19.58 -68.96 42.97
C ALA A 214 -20.55 -69.97 42.33
N ARG A 215 -20.01 -70.78 41.43
CA ARG A 215 -20.79 -71.89 40.82
C ARG A 215 -20.31 -73.24 41.30
N THR A 216 -21.23 -74.15 41.46
CA THR A 216 -20.86 -75.51 41.81
C THR A 216 -20.75 -76.35 40.54
N ILE A 217 -19.56 -76.98 40.33
CA ILE A 217 -19.32 -77.93 39.23
C ILE A 217 -18.97 -79.27 39.87
N GLY A 218 -19.79 -80.33 39.65
CA GLY A 218 -19.57 -81.63 40.18
C GLY A 218 -19.64 -81.71 41.71
N GLY A 219 -20.38 -80.79 42.37
CA GLY A 219 -20.52 -80.72 43.83
C GLY A 219 -19.42 -79.87 44.52
N THR A 220 -18.43 -79.35 43.82
CA THR A 220 -17.39 -78.48 44.34
C THR A 220 -17.67 -77.03 43.95
N SER A 221 -17.52 -76.05 44.88
CA SER A 221 -17.64 -74.63 44.64
C SER A 221 -16.46 -74.20 43.78
N PHE A 222 -16.72 -73.42 42.69
CA PHE A 222 -15.75 -72.84 41.80
C PHE A 222 -15.94 -71.28 41.75
N ASP A 223 -14.94 -70.58 42.15
CA ASP A 223 -14.96 -69.14 42.31
C ASP A 223 -13.72 -68.52 41.63
#